data_79d26379e7d7f008ea7d541b2dcac8b2
#
_entry.id   79d26379e7d7f008ea7d541b2dcac8b2
#
_cell.length_a   1.000
_cell.length_b   1.000
_cell.length_c   1.000
_cell.angle_alpha   90.00
_cell.angle_beta   90.00
_cell.angle_gamma   90.00
#
_symmetry.space_group_name_H-M   'P 1'
#
loop_
_entity.id
_entity.type
_entity.pdbx_description
1 polymer ?
#
loop_
_entity_poly.entity_id
_entity_poly.type
_entity_poly.pdbx_seq_one_letter_code
_entity_poly.pdbx_strand_id
1 'polypeptide(L)'
;MAYDFSDNIQRGILYFLKSNKDFYLQIVNLVKPEHFEYPSHARIFTTVRNYYEKYGKLPTDEFILQDVKDKLGSRESVSDYDDELTYINGLDEATISNSEYMLDIVETFAKKEAMKSAIAESISLVKEDRMEEVEALVKEALLVHRDVDTGQDYFTDIHMRWDRTFNEEKKEKYKTVLPSIDRSLEGGLGKKELAMVVAPPGS
;
A
#
# COMPACT_ATOMS: atom_id res chain seq x y z
N MET A 1 -18.09 -17.67 -8.65
CA MET A 1 -16.65 -17.29 -8.76
C MET A 1 -15.92 -18.06 -7.68
N ALA A 2 -14.76 -18.63 -7.95
CA ALA A 2 -13.94 -19.21 -6.88
C ALA A 2 -13.21 -18.02 -6.21
N TYR A 3 -13.44 -17.81 -4.94
CA TYR A 3 -12.70 -16.82 -4.16
C TYR A 3 -11.26 -17.31 -3.95
N ASP A 4 -10.30 -16.44 -4.20
CA ASP A 4 -8.88 -16.81 -4.09
C ASP A 4 -8.37 -16.77 -2.64
N PHE A 5 -9.13 -16.15 -1.72
CA PHE A 5 -8.83 -16.11 -0.28
C PHE A 5 -9.66 -17.14 0.47
N SER A 6 -8.99 -18.03 1.22
CA SER A 6 -9.68 -18.86 2.20
C SER A 6 -10.24 -17.99 3.33
N ASP A 7 -11.25 -18.50 4.06
CA ASP A 7 -11.87 -17.80 5.17
C ASP A 7 -10.86 -17.30 6.22
N ASN A 8 -9.89 -18.12 6.58
CA ASN A 8 -8.83 -17.75 7.52
C ASN A 8 -7.95 -16.60 6.99
N ILE A 9 -7.68 -16.56 5.69
CA ILE A 9 -6.91 -15.46 5.07
C ILE A 9 -7.73 -14.18 5.09
N GLN A 10 -9.02 -14.24 4.75
CA GLN A 10 -9.91 -13.06 4.79
C GLN A 10 -9.96 -12.46 6.21
N ARG A 11 -10.12 -13.28 7.23
CA ARG A 11 -10.11 -12.86 8.64
C ARG A 11 -8.75 -12.30 9.07
N GLY A 12 -7.66 -12.92 8.63
CA GLY A 12 -6.30 -12.42 8.88
C GLY A 12 -6.07 -11.04 8.26
N ILE A 13 -6.52 -10.82 7.03
CA ILE A 13 -6.48 -9.50 6.38
C ILE A 13 -7.26 -8.48 7.21
N LEU A 14 -8.48 -8.80 7.65
CA LEU A 14 -9.29 -7.89 8.46
C LEU A 14 -8.69 -7.62 9.84
N TYR A 15 -8.05 -8.62 10.46
CA TYR A 15 -7.33 -8.45 11.73
C TYR A 15 -6.22 -7.40 11.59
N PHE A 16 -5.32 -7.56 10.62
CA PHE A 16 -4.23 -6.61 10.42
C PHE A 16 -4.73 -5.26 9.90
N LEU A 17 -5.74 -5.24 9.04
CA LEU A 17 -6.33 -4.02 8.50
C LEU A 17 -6.83 -3.07 9.60
N LYS A 18 -7.43 -3.61 10.68
CA LYS A 18 -7.98 -2.82 11.77
C LYS A 18 -6.98 -2.56 12.90
N SER A 19 -5.92 -3.36 13.04
CA SER A 19 -4.95 -3.28 14.13
C SER A 19 -3.62 -2.65 13.76
N ASN A 20 -3.24 -2.69 12.47
CA ASN A 20 -1.93 -2.25 12.00
C ASN A 20 -2.07 -1.20 10.89
N LYS A 21 -1.71 0.06 11.22
CA LYS A 21 -1.78 1.18 10.28
C LYS A 21 -0.91 0.98 9.05
N ASP A 22 0.31 0.47 9.22
CA ASP A 22 1.25 0.29 8.10
C ASP A 22 0.77 -0.80 7.15
N PHE A 23 0.20 -1.87 7.68
CA PHE A 23 -0.48 -2.89 6.90
C PHE A 23 -1.66 -2.29 6.11
N TYR A 24 -2.53 -1.51 6.78
CA TYR A 24 -3.66 -0.84 6.13
C TYR A 24 -3.20 0.00 4.93
N LEU A 25 -2.20 0.86 5.11
CA LEU A 25 -1.71 1.76 4.06
C LEU A 25 -1.18 1.02 2.84
N GLN A 26 -0.56 -0.14 3.04
CA GLN A 26 -0.01 -0.94 1.94
C GLN A 26 -1.06 -1.67 1.13
N ILE A 27 -2.21 -2.05 1.73
CA ILE A 27 -3.19 -2.92 1.07
C ILE A 27 -4.49 -2.23 0.67
N VAL A 28 -4.81 -1.07 1.23
CA VAL A 28 -6.13 -0.43 1.04
C VAL A 28 -6.48 -0.17 -0.43
N ASN A 29 -5.47 0.06 -1.28
CA ASN A 29 -5.64 0.27 -2.72
C ASN A 29 -5.61 -1.04 -3.53
N LEU A 30 -5.14 -2.13 -2.95
CA LEU A 30 -5.03 -3.44 -3.60
C LEU A 30 -6.28 -4.30 -3.40
N VAL A 31 -6.95 -4.14 -2.26
CA VAL A 31 -8.12 -4.91 -1.87
C VAL A 31 -9.39 -4.11 -2.09
N LYS A 32 -10.41 -4.77 -2.63
CA LYS A 32 -11.74 -4.21 -2.82
C LYS A 32 -12.78 -5.02 -2.06
N PRO A 33 -13.95 -4.44 -1.70
CA PRO A 33 -15.02 -5.17 -1.00
C PRO A 33 -15.46 -6.44 -1.74
N GLU A 34 -15.47 -6.43 -3.06
CA GLU A 34 -15.85 -7.56 -3.92
C GLU A 34 -14.89 -8.75 -3.87
N HIS A 35 -13.71 -8.59 -3.28
CA HIS A 35 -12.74 -9.67 -3.09
C HIS A 35 -13.07 -10.57 -1.89
N PHE A 36 -13.98 -10.14 -1.03
CA PHE A 36 -14.42 -10.92 0.13
C PHE A 36 -15.63 -11.80 -0.22
N GLU A 37 -15.60 -13.04 0.24
CA GLU A 37 -16.69 -14.00 0.04
C GLU A 37 -17.92 -13.64 0.88
N TYR A 38 -17.68 -13.18 2.12
CA TYR A 38 -18.76 -12.88 3.06
C TYR A 38 -19.12 -11.39 3.03
N PRO A 39 -20.41 -11.06 2.93
CA PRO A 39 -20.86 -9.66 3.00
C PRO A 39 -20.43 -8.95 4.29
N SER A 40 -20.31 -9.67 5.41
CA SER A 40 -19.80 -9.14 6.67
C SER A 40 -18.36 -8.65 6.56
N HIS A 41 -17.48 -9.44 5.95
CA HIS A 41 -16.08 -9.08 5.72
C HIS A 41 -15.96 -7.85 4.80
N ALA A 42 -16.68 -7.84 3.68
CA ALA A 42 -16.72 -6.71 2.75
C ALA A 42 -17.19 -5.43 3.43
N ARG A 43 -18.17 -5.51 4.33
CA ARG A 43 -18.69 -4.36 5.06
C ARG A 43 -17.72 -3.87 6.13
N ILE A 44 -17.09 -4.77 6.90
CA ILE A 44 -16.04 -4.41 7.87
C ILE A 44 -14.92 -3.68 7.16
N PHE A 45 -14.41 -4.24 6.05
CA PHE A 45 -13.39 -3.60 5.23
C PHE A 45 -13.81 -2.19 4.80
N THR A 46 -15.01 -2.05 4.25
CA THR A 46 -15.55 -0.77 3.76
C THR A 46 -15.66 0.25 4.90
N THR A 47 -16.11 -0.17 6.08
CA THR A 47 -16.23 0.70 7.25
C THR A 47 -14.87 1.18 7.75
N VAL A 48 -13.88 0.29 7.84
CA VAL A 48 -12.51 0.65 8.23
C VAL A 48 -11.92 1.64 7.23
N ARG A 49 -12.06 1.38 5.93
CA ARG A 49 -11.58 2.25 4.85
C ARG A 49 -12.20 3.65 4.93
N ASN A 50 -13.53 3.76 4.96
CA ASN A 50 -14.23 5.04 5.00
C ASN A 50 -13.89 5.85 6.26
N TYR A 51 -13.73 5.15 7.39
CA TYR A 51 -13.34 5.81 8.63
C TYR A 51 -11.93 6.39 8.54
N TYR A 52 -10.99 5.60 8.03
CA TYR A 52 -9.61 6.06 7.87
C TYR A 52 -9.49 7.22 6.88
N GLU A 53 -10.18 7.16 5.74
CA GLU A 53 -10.23 8.25 4.75
C GLU A 53 -10.75 9.56 5.37
N LYS A 54 -11.69 9.46 6.31
CA LYS A 54 -12.30 10.64 6.95
C LYS A 54 -11.49 11.20 8.11
N TYR A 55 -10.89 10.32 8.92
CA TYR A 55 -10.31 10.71 10.22
C TYR A 55 -8.78 10.49 10.32
N GLY A 56 -8.16 9.81 9.36
CA GLY A 56 -6.73 9.49 9.35
C GLY A 56 -6.28 8.51 10.45
N LYS A 57 -7.24 7.81 11.07
CA LYS A 57 -7.02 6.85 12.16
C LYS A 57 -7.86 5.60 11.93
N LEU A 58 -7.38 4.47 12.43
CA LEU A 58 -8.15 3.22 12.40
C LEU A 58 -9.32 3.29 13.40
N PRO A 59 -10.51 2.74 13.05
CA PRO A 59 -11.66 2.72 13.94
C PRO A 59 -11.51 1.68 15.06
N THR A 60 -12.23 1.88 16.16
CA THR A 60 -12.45 0.85 17.18
C THR A 60 -13.56 -0.11 16.75
N ASP A 61 -13.60 -1.30 17.34
CA ASP A 61 -14.66 -2.29 17.05
C ASP A 61 -16.05 -1.75 17.39
N GLU A 62 -16.17 -0.99 18.48
CA GLU A 62 -17.42 -0.32 18.85
C GLU A 62 -17.92 0.62 17.74
N PHE A 63 -16.99 1.36 17.11
CA PHE A 63 -17.36 2.22 15.99
C PHE A 63 -17.79 1.39 14.77
N ILE A 64 -17.08 0.31 14.47
CA ILE A 64 -17.44 -0.58 13.35
C ILE A 64 -18.85 -1.12 13.55
N LEU A 65 -19.16 -1.63 14.74
CA LEU A 65 -20.49 -2.13 15.08
C LEU A 65 -21.58 -1.06 15.00
N GLN A 66 -21.30 0.15 15.46
CA GLN A 66 -22.25 1.26 15.37
C GLN A 66 -22.51 1.67 13.91
N ASP A 67 -21.47 1.81 13.09
CA ASP A 67 -21.61 2.16 11.66
C ASP A 67 -22.37 1.07 10.88
N VAL A 68 -22.10 -0.20 11.21
CA VAL A 68 -22.83 -1.33 10.65
C VAL A 68 -24.30 -1.27 11.06
N LYS A 69 -24.60 -1.05 12.35
CA LYS A 69 -25.96 -0.94 12.88
C LYS A 69 -26.76 0.17 12.20
N ASP A 70 -26.13 1.32 11.98
CA ASP A 70 -26.77 2.48 11.36
C ASP A 70 -27.11 2.25 9.86
N LYS A 71 -26.36 1.36 9.21
CA LYS A 71 -26.46 1.07 7.76
C LYS A 71 -27.14 -0.27 7.45
N LEU A 72 -27.41 -1.09 8.47
CA LEU A 72 -28.06 -2.40 8.28
C LEU A 72 -29.49 -2.26 7.80
N GLY A 73 -29.82 -3.02 6.74
CA GLY A 73 -31.20 -3.25 6.34
C GLY A 73 -31.86 -4.31 7.22
N SER A 74 -33.18 -4.39 7.14
CA SER A 74 -34.05 -5.24 8.00
C SER A 74 -33.77 -6.77 7.94
N ARG A 75 -32.83 -7.24 7.14
CA ARG A 75 -32.55 -8.66 6.89
C ARG A 75 -31.22 -9.16 7.49
N GLU A 76 -30.39 -8.28 8.00
CA GLU A 76 -29.09 -8.64 8.55
C GLU A 76 -29.09 -8.40 10.07
N SER A 77 -28.40 -9.26 10.82
CA SER A 77 -28.30 -9.18 12.27
C SER A 77 -27.00 -8.50 12.69
N VAL A 78 -27.08 -7.54 13.60
CA VAL A 78 -25.88 -6.92 14.20
C VAL A 78 -25.04 -7.96 14.96
N SER A 79 -25.70 -9.00 15.52
CA SER A 79 -24.98 -10.07 16.24
C SER A 79 -24.00 -10.82 15.35
N ASP A 80 -24.30 -11.00 14.06
CA ASP A 80 -23.40 -11.72 13.14
C ASP A 80 -22.08 -10.97 12.93
N TYR A 81 -22.12 -9.63 12.97
CA TYR A 81 -20.91 -8.78 12.89
C TYR A 81 -20.15 -8.73 14.22
N ASP A 82 -20.85 -8.74 15.35
CA ASP A 82 -20.24 -8.78 16.68
C ASP A 82 -19.52 -10.13 16.91
N ASP A 83 -20.15 -11.22 16.53
CA ASP A 83 -19.58 -12.57 16.58
C ASP A 83 -18.33 -12.66 15.68
N GLU A 84 -18.40 -12.11 14.46
CA GLU A 84 -17.27 -12.10 13.52
C GLU A 84 -16.12 -11.24 14.02
N LEU A 85 -16.37 -10.05 14.54
CA LEU A 85 -15.34 -9.19 15.13
C LEU A 85 -14.72 -9.84 16.38
N THR A 86 -15.52 -10.49 17.21
CA THR A 86 -15.04 -11.24 18.37
C THR A 86 -14.14 -12.38 17.94
N TYR A 87 -14.51 -13.12 16.89
CA TYR A 87 -13.67 -14.17 16.30
C TYR A 87 -12.35 -13.62 15.76
N ILE A 88 -12.42 -12.54 14.97
CA ILE A 88 -11.22 -11.87 14.41
C ILE A 88 -10.29 -11.39 15.54
N ASN A 89 -10.83 -10.84 16.64
CA ASN A 89 -10.03 -10.39 17.78
C ASN A 89 -9.43 -11.55 18.59
N GLY A 90 -10.07 -12.70 18.57
CA GLY A 90 -9.55 -13.92 19.22
C GLY A 90 -8.43 -14.61 18.43
N LEU A 91 -8.16 -14.17 17.20
CA LEU A 91 -7.03 -14.69 16.43
C LEU A 91 -5.74 -14.18 17.05
N ASP A 92 -4.79 -15.07 17.29
CA ASP A 92 -3.43 -14.69 17.68
C ASP A 92 -2.51 -14.60 16.44
N GLU A 93 -1.45 -13.80 16.54
CA GLU A 93 -0.49 -13.63 15.43
C GLU A 93 0.16 -14.95 15.00
N ALA A 94 0.31 -15.91 15.91
CA ALA A 94 0.86 -17.22 15.59
C ALA A 94 -0.09 -18.06 14.74
N THR A 95 -1.40 -17.86 14.90
CA THR A 95 -2.45 -18.58 14.14
C THR A 95 -2.66 -17.96 12.75
N ILE A 96 -2.50 -16.61 12.63
CA ILE A 96 -2.80 -15.86 11.40
C ILE A 96 -1.60 -15.84 10.43
N SER A 97 -0.42 -16.28 10.83
CA SER A 97 0.85 -15.96 10.18
C SER A 97 1.27 -14.50 10.41
N ASN A 98 2.51 -14.15 10.07
CA ASN A 98 2.95 -12.79 10.28
C ASN A 98 2.34 -11.83 9.24
N SER A 99 2.29 -10.53 9.56
CA SER A 99 1.73 -9.50 8.69
C SER A 99 2.41 -9.43 7.32
N GLU A 100 3.72 -9.70 7.24
CA GLU A 100 4.49 -9.69 5.99
C GLU A 100 4.03 -10.80 5.04
N TYR A 101 3.79 -12.00 5.57
CA TYR A 101 3.23 -13.09 4.77
C TYR A 101 1.84 -12.76 4.23
N MET A 102 0.99 -12.09 5.04
CA MET A 102 -0.33 -11.64 4.59
C MET A 102 -0.22 -10.56 3.52
N LEU A 103 0.76 -9.66 3.62
CA LEU A 103 1.04 -8.67 2.58
C LEU A 103 1.43 -9.33 1.25
N ASP A 104 2.28 -10.35 1.28
CA ASP A 104 2.70 -11.09 0.09
C ASP A 104 1.53 -11.82 -0.60
N ILE A 105 0.63 -12.40 0.20
CA ILE A 105 -0.59 -13.05 -0.31
C ILE A 105 -1.48 -12.00 -1.00
N VAL A 106 -1.73 -10.86 -0.36
CA VAL A 106 -2.58 -9.79 -0.91
C VAL A 106 -1.97 -9.22 -2.19
N GLU A 107 -0.66 -8.99 -2.22
CA GLU A 107 0.02 -8.49 -3.42
C GLU A 107 -0.07 -9.48 -4.59
N THR A 108 0.18 -10.75 -4.33
CA THR A 108 0.07 -11.81 -5.34
C THR A 108 -1.35 -11.90 -5.90
N PHE A 109 -2.34 -11.83 -5.02
CA PHE A 109 -3.75 -11.80 -5.41
C PHE A 109 -4.09 -10.58 -6.27
N ALA A 110 -3.68 -9.37 -5.83
CA ALA A 110 -3.96 -8.14 -6.55
C ALA A 110 -3.35 -8.14 -7.96
N LYS A 111 -2.11 -8.61 -8.11
CA LYS A 111 -1.47 -8.81 -9.42
C LYS A 111 -2.26 -9.75 -10.32
N LYS A 112 -2.73 -10.86 -9.77
CA LYS A 112 -3.51 -11.84 -10.51
C LYS A 112 -4.86 -11.26 -10.97
N GLU A 113 -5.56 -10.53 -10.09
CA GLU A 113 -6.85 -9.90 -10.43
C GLU A 113 -6.67 -8.77 -11.46
N ALA A 114 -5.65 -7.94 -11.31
CA ALA A 114 -5.33 -6.90 -12.28
C ALA A 114 -5.03 -7.50 -13.67
N MET A 115 -4.27 -8.59 -13.72
CA MET A 115 -3.96 -9.27 -14.97
C MET A 115 -5.21 -9.93 -15.61
N LYS A 116 -6.07 -10.55 -14.79
CA LYS A 116 -7.35 -11.09 -15.28
C LYS A 116 -8.23 -10.01 -15.90
N SER A 117 -8.33 -8.85 -15.22
CA SER A 117 -9.10 -7.70 -15.72
C SER A 117 -8.52 -7.17 -17.02
N ALA A 118 -7.20 -6.97 -17.08
CA ALA A 118 -6.52 -6.51 -18.29
C ALA A 118 -6.72 -7.45 -19.48
N ILE A 119 -6.64 -8.77 -19.27
CA ILE A 119 -6.89 -9.78 -20.32
C ILE A 119 -8.35 -9.70 -20.78
N ALA A 120 -9.30 -9.62 -19.85
CA ALA A 120 -10.73 -9.57 -20.20
C ALA A 120 -11.07 -8.32 -21.03
N GLU A 121 -10.53 -7.17 -20.66
CA GLU A 121 -10.72 -5.91 -21.36
C GLU A 121 -9.99 -5.89 -22.72
N SER A 122 -8.80 -6.47 -22.79
CA SER A 122 -8.00 -6.58 -24.01
C SER A 122 -8.75 -7.31 -25.15
N ILE A 123 -9.64 -8.25 -24.82
CA ILE A 123 -10.43 -8.99 -25.85
C ILE A 123 -11.29 -8.03 -26.69
N SER A 124 -11.88 -7.01 -26.08
CA SER A 124 -12.68 -6.01 -26.80
C SER A 124 -11.80 -5.07 -27.63
N LEU A 125 -10.68 -4.62 -27.04
CA LEU A 125 -9.74 -3.71 -27.70
C LEU A 125 -9.04 -4.35 -28.90
N VAL A 126 -8.70 -5.62 -28.82
CA VAL A 126 -8.15 -6.38 -29.96
C VAL A 126 -9.15 -6.46 -31.11
N LYS A 127 -10.45 -6.65 -30.84
CA LYS A 127 -11.49 -6.64 -31.87
C LYS A 127 -11.66 -5.29 -32.57
N GLU A 128 -11.33 -4.22 -31.86
CA GLU A 128 -11.37 -2.83 -32.33
C GLU A 128 -10.04 -2.37 -32.96
N ASP A 129 -9.03 -3.26 -33.06
CA ASP A 129 -7.68 -2.99 -33.57
C ASP A 129 -6.90 -1.92 -32.76
N ARG A 130 -7.20 -1.79 -31.46
CA ARG A 130 -6.61 -0.80 -30.54
C ARG A 130 -5.43 -1.40 -29.75
N MET A 131 -4.38 -1.82 -30.46
CA MET A 131 -3.27 -2.58 -29.87
C MET A 131 -2.43 -1.76 -28.87
N GLU A 132 -2.30 -0.45 -29.07
CA GLU A 132 -1.55 0.43 -28.14
C GLU A 132 -2.21 0.47 -26.73
N GLU A 133 -3.53 0.43 -26.70
CA GLU A 133 -4.28 0.43 -25.43
C GLU A 133 -4.21 -0.94 -24.73
N VAL A 134 -4.15 -2.02 -25.49
CA VAL A 134 -3.87 -3.37 -24.93
C VAL A 134 -2.50 -3.38 -24.25
N GLU A 135 -1.48 -2.84 -24.91
CA GLU A 135 -0.14 -2.75 -24.33
C GLU A 135 -0.11 -1.92 -23.04
N ALA A 136 -0.82 -0.78 -23.02
CA ALA A 136 -0.93 0.08 -21.85
C ALA A 136 -1.60 -0.65 -20.66
N LEU A 137 -2.74 -1.33 -20.91
CA LEU A 137 -3.45 -2.11 -19.88
C LEU A 137 -2.59 -3.22 -19.27
N VAL A 138 -1.88 -3.97 -20.11
CA VAL A 138 -1.01 -5.06 -19.64
C VAL A 138 0.14 -4.49 -18.83
N LYS A 139 0.76 -3.39 -19.27
CA LYS A 139 1.81 -2.71 -18.51
C LYS A 139 1.32 -2.22 -17.15
N GLU A 140 0.13 -1.61 -17.10
CA GLU A 140 -0.47 -1.16 -15.85
C GLU A 140 -0.73 -2.33 -14.89
N ALA A 141 -1.28 -3.44 -15.38
CA ALA A 141 -1.50 -4.64 -14.57
C ALA A 141 -0.20 -5.24 -14.00
N LEU A 142 0.91 -5.15 -14.73
CA LEU A 142 2.23 -5.61 -14.27
C LEU A 142 2.84 -4.69 -13.20
N LEU A 143 2.44 -3.42 -13.14
CA LEU A 143 2.92 -2.45 -12.16
C LEU A 143 2.16 -2.51 -10.83
N VAL A 144 1.11 -3.33 -10.73
CA VAL A 144 0.39 -3.51 -9.47
C VAL A 144 1.30 -4.12 -8.43
N HIS A 145 1.58 -3.37 -7.38
CA HIS A 145 2.34 -3.81 -6.21
C HIS A 145 1.87 -3.04 -4.98
N ARG A 146 2.22 -3.54 -3.80
CA ARG A 146 1.93 -2.81 -2.56
C ARG A 146 2.71 -1.49 -2.54
N ASP A 147 2.09 -0.45 -2.01
CA ASP A 147 2.76 0.81 -1.73
C ASP A 147 3.72 0.59 -0.55
N VAL A 148 4.98 0.28 -0.86
CA VAL A 148 6.02 0.09 0.16
C VAL A 148 6.49 1.44 0.69
N ASP A 149 6.35 2.50 -0.11
CA ASP A 149 6.69 3.86 0.28
C ASP A 149 5.44 4.62 0.74
N THR A 150 5.03 4.40 1.98
CA THR A 150 3.94 5.15 2.63
C THR A 150 4.29 6.61 2.89
N GLY A 151 5.39 7.08 2.34
CA GLY A 151 5.99 8.37 2.66
C GLY A 151 6.62 8.37 4.05
N GLN A 152 7.52 9.33 4.29
CA GLN A 152 8.11 9.51 5.61
C GLN A 152 7.29 10.54 6.39
N ASP A 153 6.77 10.15 7.55
CA ASP A 153 6.20 11.11 8.47
C ASP A 153 7.31 12.04 8.99
N TYR A 154 7.14 13.35 8.74
CA TYR A 154 8.19 14.34 9.03
C TYR A 154 8.62 14.36 10.48
N PHE A 155 7.70 14.14 11.41
CA PHE A 155 7.98 14.21 12.85
C PHE A 155 8.32 12.85 13.45
N THR A 156 7.65 11.79 13.02
CA THR A 156 7.86 10.44 13.58
C THR A 156 9.19 9.85 13.11
N ASP A 157 9.58 10.10 11.85
CA ASP A 157 10.79 9.54 11.24
C ASP A 157 12.04 10.43 11.40
N ILE A 158 11.99 11.41 12.31
CA ILE A 158 13.09 12.37 12.50
C ILE A 158 14.43 11.69 12.83
N HIS A 159 14.40 10.62 13.62
CA HIS A 159 15.61 9.86 13.98
C HIS A 159 16.20 9.12 12.77
N MET A 160 15.37 8.43 11.97
CA MET A 160 15.83 7.76 10.76
C MET A 160 16.40 8.74 9.72
N ARG A 161 15.80 9.93 9.58
CA ARG A 161 16.34 10.98 8.69
C ARG A 161 17.64 11.55 9.20
N TRP A 162 17.73 11.76 10.52
CA TRP A 162 18.97 12.22 11.17
C TRP A 162 20.10 11.22 10.90
N ASP A 163 19.86 9.93 11.17
CA ASP A 163 20.85 8.88 10.93
C ASP A 163 21.25 8.80 9.46
N ARG A 164 20.31 8.91 8.54
CA ARG A 164 20.60 8.93 7.10
C ARG A 164 21.43 10.16 6.70
N THR A 165 21.18 11.31 7.32
CA THR A 165 21.87 12.56 6.96
C THR A 165 23.28 12.63 7.57
N PHE A 166 23.46 12.13 8.80
CA PHE A 166 24.69 12.30 9.55
C PHE A 166 25.55 11.04 9.69
N ASN A 167 24.95 9.85 9.61
CA ASN A 167 25.62 8.57 9.78
C ASN A 167 25.76 7.77 8.46
N GLU A 168 25.31 8.31 7.32
CA GLU A 168 25.60 7.66 6.04
C GLU A 168 27.12 7.59 5.84
N GLU A 169 27.62 6.38 5.52
CA GLU A 169 28.98 6.14 5.08
C GLU A 169 29.37 7.17 4.02
N LYS A 170 30.58 7.70 4.10
CA LYS A 170 31.07 8.75 3.20
C LYS A 170 30.78 8.35 1.75
N LYS A 171 29.79 9.02 1.13
CA LYS A 171 29.45 8.81 -0.28
C LYS A 171 30.73 9.00 -1.11
N GLU A 172 30.99 8.07 -2.02
CA GLU A 172 32.07 8.24 -2.99
C GLU A 172 31.90 9.56 -3.72
N LYS A 173 32.91 10.43 -3.59
CA LYS A 173 32.93 11.72 -4.27
C LYS A 173 33.92 11.71 -5.42
N TYR A 174 33.51 12.26 -6.53
CA TYR A 174 34.32 12.38 -7.74
C TYR A 174 34.92 13.78 -7.84
N LYS A 175 36.24 13.84 -7.92
CA LYS A 175 36.94 15.12 -8.02
C LYS A 175 36.61 15.84 -9.32
N THR A 176 36.38 17.14 -9.24
CA THR A 176 36.08 17.98 -10.42
C THR A 176 37.36 18.45 -11.15
N VAL A 177 38.54 18.10 -10.65
CA VAL A 177 39.87 18.57 -11.14
C VAL A 177 40.16 20.06 -10.80
N LEU A 178 39.19 20.77 -10.21
CA LEU A 178 39.35 22.15 -9.76
C LEU A 178 39.47 22.18 -8.23
N PRO A 179 40.68 22.37 -7.65
CA PRO A 179 40.92 22.22 -6.23
C PRO A 179 40.10 23.17 -5.34
N SER A 180 39.73 24.34 -5.83
CA SER A 180 38.89 25.29 -5.13
C SER A 180 37.47 24.81 -5.00
N ILE A 181 36.92 24.19 -6.07
CA ILE A 181 35.57 23.64 -6.08
C ILE A 181 35.52 22.37 -5.23
N ASP A 182 36.49 21.46 -5.41
CA ASP A 182 36.59 20.24 -4.62
C ASP A 182 36.66 20.51 -3.13
N ARG A 183 37.34 21.60 -2.71
CA ARG A 183 37.41 22.04 -1.31
C ARG A 183 36.05 22.53 -0.81
N SER A 184 35.35 23.32 -1.62
CA SER A 184 34.01 23.83 -1.28
C SER A 184 32.95 22.72 -1.19
N LEU A 185 33.13 21.66 -1.99
CA LEU A 185 32.26 20.48 -2.02
C LEU A 185 32.73 19.34 -1.08
N GLU A 186 33.70 19.62 -0.20
CA GLU A 186 34.26 18.65 0.74
C GLU A 186 34.75 17.34 0.08
N GLY A 187 35.39 17.46 -1.10
CA GLY A 187 36.03 16.33 -1.80
C GLY A 187 35.51 16.05 -3.19
N GLY A 188 34.57 16.83 -3.70
CA GLY A 188 34.02 16.70 -5.05
C GLY A 188 32.52 16.44 -5.10
N LEU A 189 32.01 16.01 -6.27
CA LEU A 189 30.60 15.72 -6.52
C LEU A 189 30.26 14.28 -6.13
N GLY A 190 29.15 14.08 -5.46
CA GLY A 190 28.60 12.76 -5.19
C GLY A 190 27.95 12.12 -6.42
N LYS A 191 27.73 10.81 -6.37
CA LYS A 191 27.01 10.08 -7.42
C LYS A 191 25.59 10.64 -7.58
N LYS A 192 25.18 10.97 -8.81
CA LYS A 192 23.88 11.60 -9.16
C LYS A 192 23.74 13.07 -8.75
N GLU A 193 24.81 13.75 -8.35
CA GLU A 193 24.79 15.20 -8.13
C GLU A 193 25.12 15.94 -9.42
N LEU A 194 24.45 17.06 -9.66
CA LEU A 194 24.68 17.96 -10.78
C LEU A 194 25.23 19.29 -10.26
N ALA A 195 26.34 19.76 -10.83
CA ALA A 195 26.85 21.09 -10.58
C ALA A 195 26.77 21.95 -11.85
N MET A 196 26.39 23.21 -11.70
CA MET A 196 26.37 24.19 -12.77
C MET A 196 27.23 25.37 -12.38
N VAL A 197 28.16 25.75 -13.26
CA VAL A 197 28.99 26.95 -13.11
C VAL A 197 28.43 28.05 -14.00
N VAL A 198 28.10 29.19 -13.39
CA VAL A 198 27.63 30.36 -14.13
C VAL A 198 28.71 31.47 -14.02
N ALA A 199 29.20 31.95 -15.15
CA ALA A 199 30.17 33.02 -15.20
C ALA A 199 29.81 34.03 -16.30
N PRO A 200 30.15 35.32 -16.16
CA PRO A 200 29.97 36.28 -17.21
C PRO A 200 30.94 35.98 -18.40
N PRO A 201 30.57 36.36 -19.63
CA PRO A 201 31.44 36.14 -20.79
C PRO A 201 32.77 36.90 -20.63
N GLY A 202 33.92 36.20 -20.79
CA GLY A 202 35.26 36.78 -20.68
C GLY A 202 35.93 36.69 -19.31
N SER A 203 35.40 35.85 -18.38
CA SER A 203 36.00 35.57 -17.07
C SER A 203 37.11 34.54 -17.20
#